data_4338c11a5a6146635dadd277ba825eec
#
_entry.id   4338c11a5a6146635dadd277ba825eec
#
_cell.length_a   1.000
_cell.length_b   1.000
_cell.length_c   1.000
_cell.angle_alpha   90.00
_cell.angle_beta   90.00
_cell.angle_gamma   90.00
#
_symmetry.space_group_name_H-M   'P 1'
#
loop_
_entity.id
_entity.type
_entity.pdbx_description
1 polymer ?
#
loop_
_entity_poly.entity_id
_entity_poly.type
_entity_poly.pdbx_seq_one_letter_code
_entity_poly.pdbx_strand_id
1 'polypeptide(L)'
;MFDDNVNYTLLVNNANKEFFNQFKDYSIIGSNMFFDELKEKLEMFPSKRVVFNESWFNLSGNEKKSIIELLKKQNVNFVNITSNIEDSLLSNYVIVYDEEKKVLEGNTEVVLRNEKILKKLGYGLPFVVDLSIQLTYYDILDKVYYNMDKLTEDLWN
;
A
#
# COMPACT_ATOMS: atom_id res chain seq x y z
N MET A 1 12.74 0.16 14.08
CA MET A 1 12.50 0.64 12.71
C MET A 1 11.09 0.28 12.23
N PHE A 2 10.82 -0.96 11.84
CA PHE A 2 9.47 -1.41 11.51
C PHE A 2 8.92 -2.30 12.61
N ASP A 3 7.68 -2.07 13.03
CA ASP A 3 6.98 -2.94 13.97
C ASP A 3 6.68 -4.29 13.29
N ASP A 4 7.05 -5.38 13.92
CA ASP A 4 6.88 -6.73 13.36
C ASP A 4 5.44 -7.17 13.17
N ASN A 5 4.49 -6.45 13.78
CA ASN A 5 3.06 -6.76 13.70
C ASN A 5 2.28 -5.82 12.77
N VAL A 6 2.98 -4.94 12.04
CA VAL A 6 2.38 -3.93 11.17
C VAL A 6 2.80 -4.13 9.74
N ASN A 7 1.86 -4.01 8.82
CA ASN A 7 2.11 -3.97 7.38
C ASN A 7 2.27 -2.52 6.93
N TYR A 8 3.32 -2.28 6.15
CA TYR A 8 3.69 -0.94 5.70
C TYR A 8 3.58 -0.81 4.18
N THR A 9 3.13 0.35 3.73
CA THR A 9 3.35 0.82 2.35
C THR A 9 4.31 2.00 2.41
N LEU A 10 5.39 1.91 1.64
CA LEU A 10 6.31 3.01 1.42
C LEU A 10 6.06 3.57 0.02
N LEU A 11 5.53 4.78 -0.04
CA LEU A 11 5.31 5.49 -1.30
C LEU A 11 6.60 6.20 -1.69
N VAL A 12 7.26 5.67 -2.69
CA VAL A 12 8.58 6.14 -3.16
C VAL A 12 8.58 6.23 -4.67
N ASN A 13 8.94 7.39 -5.19
CA ASN A 13 9.24 7.57 -6.61
C ASN A 13 10.74 7.45 -6.83
N ASN A 14 11.15 6.56 -7.76
CA ASN A 14 12.55 6.41 -8.18
C ASN A 14 13.54 6.12 -7.03
N ALA A 15 13.21 5.11 -6.20
CA ALA A 15 14.12 4.66 -5.15
C ALA A 15 15.47 4.21 -5.74
N ASN A 16 16.56 4.69 -5.18
CA ASN A 16 17.92 4.31 -5.59
C ASN A 16 18.49 3.21 -4.68
N LYS A 17 19.72 2.78 -4.99
CA LYS A 17 20.39 1.72 -4.21
C LYS A 17 20.59 2.10 -2.74
N GLU A 18 20.82 3.36 -2.45
CA GLU A 18 21.05 3.86 -1.10
C GLU A 18 19.79 3.74 -0.24
N PHE A 19 18.62 4.01 -0.83
CA PHE A 19 17.34 3.79 -0.18
C PHE A 19 17.15 2.35 0.28
N PHE A 20 17.58 1.37 -0.53
CA PHE A 20 17.43 -0.05 -0.21
C PHE A 20 18.39 -0.57 0.86
N ASN A 21 19.44 0.17 1.23
CA ASN A 21 20.37 -0.24 2.29
C ASN A 21 19.69 -0.46 3.64
N GLN A 22 18.60 0.24 3.91
CA GLN A 22 17.82 0.05 5.15
C GLN A 22 17.12 -1.32 5.22
N PHE A 23 17.01 -2.03 4.09
CA PHE A 23 16.33 -3.34 3.99
C PHE A 23 17.30 -4.51 3.80
N LYS A 24 18.61 -4.31 3.98
CA LYS A 24 19.64 -5.34 3.73
C LYS A 24 19.44 -6.63 4.52
N ASP A 25 18.78 -6.56 5.67
CA ASP A 25 18.51 -7.71 6.54
C ASP A 25 17.17 -8.40 6.23
N TYR A 26 16.45 -7.93 5.22
CA TYR A 26 15.16 -8.49 4.80
C TYR A 26 15.28 -9.18 3.45
N SER A 27 14.45 -10.20 3.25
CA SER A 27 14.28 -10.79 1.92
C SER A 27 13.47 -9.85 1.03
N ILE A 28 14.08 -9.38 -0.05
CA ILE A 28 13.46 -8.45 -1.01
C ILE A 28 13.01 -9.22 -2.24
N ILE A 29 11.74 -9.06 -2.60
CA ILE A 29 11.16 -9.57 -3.83
C ILE A 29 11.07 -8.42 -4.83
N GLY A 30 11.72 -8.59 -5.98
CA GLY A 30 11.78 -7.59 -7.02
C GLY A 30 10.52 -7.49 -7.89
N SER A 31 10.58 -6.61 -8.86
CA SER A 31 9.53 -6.39 -9.85
C SER A 31 9.44 -7.51 -10.89
N ASN A 32 8.46 -7.38 -11.79
CA ASN A 32 8.26 -8.27 -12.97
C ASN A 32 7.85 -9.71 -12.65
N MET A 33 7.21 -9.94 -11.52
CA MET A 33 6.59 -11.22 -11.22
C MET A 33 5.09 -11.18 -11.51
N PHE A 34 4.57 -12.27 -12.08
CA PHE A 34 3.14 -12.51 -12.19
C PHE A 34 2.63 -13.26 -10.96
N PHE A 35 1.32 -13.30 -10.81
CA PHE A 35 0.66 -13.83 -9.62
C PHE A 35 1.12 -15.24 -9.23
N ASP A 36 1.15 -16.18 -10.19
CA ASP A 36 1.49 -17.56 -9.92
C ASP A 36 2.93 -17.73 -9.42
N GLU A 37 3.87 -17.01 -10.02
CA GLU A 37 5.28 -17.02 -9.60
C GLU A 37 5.45 -16.45 -8.20
N LEU A 38 4.78 -15.32 -7.93
CA LEU A 38 4.83 -14.67 -6.63
C LEU A 38 4.19 -15.54 -5.55
N LYS A 39 3.04 -16.13 -5.85
CA LYS A 39 2.33 -17.04 -4.94
C LYS A 39 3.20 -18.25 -4.57
N GLU A 40 3.79 -18.92 -5.56
CA GLU A 40 4.69 -20.04 -5.36
C GLU A 40 5.87 -19.67 -4.46
N LYS A 41 6.48 -18.53 -4.72
CA LYS A 41 7.61 -18.02 -3.92
C LYS A 41 7.23 -17.73 -2.47
N LEU A 42 6.01 -17.32 -2.21
CA LEU A 42 5.52 -16.96 -0.87
C LEU A 42 4.93 -18.13 -0.10
N GLU A 43 4.50 -19.21 -0.75
CA GLU A 43 3.88 -20.39 -0.08
C GLU A 43 4.76 -21.02 0.99
N MET A 44 6.07 -21.00 0.80
CA MET A 44 7.07 -21.56 1.72
C MET A 44 8.03 -20.47 2.23
N PHE A 45 7.57 -19.26 2.39
CA PHE A 45 8.43 -18.13 2.76
C PHE A 45 9.00 -18.32 4.17
N PRO A 46 10.34 -18.32 4.33
CA PRO A 46 10.99 -18.75 5.58
C PRO A 46 11.09 -17.64 6.64
N SER A 47 10.67 -16.43 6.33
CA SER A 47 10.83 -15.24 7.19
C SER A 47 9.48 -14.71 7.67
N LYS A 48 9.50 -14.00 8.79
CA LYS A 48 8.30 -13.32 9.32
C LYS A 48 7.99 -12.01 8.60
N ARG A 49 8.88 -11.52 7.76
CA ARG A 49 8.73 -10.27 7.03
C ARG A 49 9.29 -10.38 5.62
N VAL A 50 8.54 -9.87 4.68
CA VAL A 50 8.94 -9.75 3.29
C VAL A 50 8.91 -8.28 2.87
N VAL A 51 9.85 -7.87 2.03
CA VAL A 51 9.88 -6.56 1.39
C VAL A 51 9.57 -6.74 -0.09
N PHE A 52 8.50 -6.10 -0.55
CA PHE A 52 8.15 -6.04 -1.97
C PHE A 52 8.70 -4.74 -2.57
N ASN A 53 9.38 -4.86 -3.70
CA ASN A 53 9.87 -3.71 -4.45
C ASN A 53 9.17 -3.65 -5.81
N GLU A 54 8.09 -2.87 -5.91
CA GLU A 54 7.23 -2.76 -7.10
C GLU A 54 6.74 -4.14 -7.60
N SER A 55 6.65 -5.12 -6.69
CA SER A 55 6.33 -6.51 -7.03
C SER A 55 4.86 -6.71 -7.38
N TRP A 56 4.00 -5.78 -7.00
CA TRP A 56 2.55 -5.87 -7.20
C TRP A 56 2.07 -5.21 -8.50
N PHE A 57 2.97 -4.66 -9.28
CA PHE A 57 2.64 -3.93 -10.50
C PHE A 57 1.81 -4.75 -11.50
N ASN A 58 2.13 -6.04 -11.65
CA ASN A 58 1.44 -6.94 -12.56
C ASN A 58 0.22 -7.65 -11.95
N LEU A 59 -0.16 -7.32 -10.73
CA LEU A 59 -1.26 -7.96 -10.03
C LEU A 59 -2.56 -7.17 -10.15
N SER A 60 -3.67 -7.88 -10.35
CA SER A 60 -5.00 -7.31 -10.20
C SER A 60 -5.31 -7.04 -8.72
N GLY A 61 -6.35 -6.25 -8.44
CA GLY A 61 -6.80 -6.00 -7.07
C GLY A 61 -7.14 -7.28 -6.30
N ASN A 62 -7.78 -8.25 -6.95
CA ASN A 62 -8.11 -9.55 -6.35
C ASN A 62 -6.87 -10.39 -6.08
N GLU A 63 -5.90 -10.36 -6.98
CA GLU A 63 -4.62 -11.06 -6.80
C GLU A 63 -3.81 -10.47 -5.65
N LYS A 64 -3.78 -9.14 -5.51
CA LYS A 64 -3.17 -8.47 -4.35
C LYS A 64 -3.79 -8.91 -3.03
N LYS A 65 -5.12 -8.96 -2.97
CA LYS A 65 -5.85 -9.45 -1.78
C LYS A 65 -5.50 -10.91 -1.46
N SER A 66 -5.39 -11.76 -2.49
CA SER A 66 -5.01 -13.17 -2.31
C SER A 66 -3.60 -13.32 -1.74
N ILE A 67 -2.64 -12.51 -2.19
CA ILE A 67 -1.29 -12.48 -1.64
C ILE A 67 -1.30 -12.07 -0.17
N ILE A 68 -2.06 -11.05 0.19
CA ILE A 68 -2.17 -10.59 1.57
C ILE A 68 -2.78 -11.66 2.48
N GLU A 69 -3.82 -12.35 2.02
CA GLU A 69 -4.42 -13.46 2.77
C GLU A 69 -3.44 -14.61 2.98
N LEU A 70 -2.65 -14.95 1.96
CA LEU A 70 -1.61 -15.96 2.06
C LEU A 70 -0.57 -15.60 3.12
N LEU A 71 -0.07 -14.37 3.09
CA LEU A 71 0.90 -13.86 4.07
C LEU A 71 0.31 -13.88 5.49
N LYS A 72 -0.94 -13.48 5.63
CA LYS A 72 -1.62 -13.50 6.92
C LYS A 72 -1.73 -14.90 7.50
N LYS A 73 -2.06 -15.91 6.69
CA LYS A 73 -2.11 -17.32 7.12
C LYS A 73 -0.75 -17.83 7.61
N GLN A 74 0.32 -17.32 7.05
CA GLN A 74 1.70 -17.71 7.39
C GLN A 74 2.31 -16.86 8.49
N ASN A 75 1.57 -15.89 9.04
CA ASN A 75 2.07 -14.89 9.98
C ASN A 75 3.28 -14.09 9.44
N VAL A 76 3.25 -13.78 8.15
CA VAL A 76 4.26 -12.97 7.48
C VAL A 76 3.70 -11.56 7.30
N ASN A 77 4.40 -10.56 7.80
CA ASN A 77 4.10 -9.16 7.55
C ASN A 77 4.91 -8.64 6.36
N PHE A 78 4.47 -7.56 5.78
CA PHE A 78 5.14 -7.01 4.59
C PHE A 78 5.47 -5.52 4.73
N VAL A 79 6.47 -5.13 3.96
CA VAL A 79 6.74 -3.75 3.57
C VAL A 79 6.62 -3.70 2.06
N ASN A 80 5.65 -2.96 1.55
CA ASN A 80 5.45 -2.78 0.11
C ASN A 80 6.02 -1.44 -0.33
N ILE A 81 7.10 -1.48 -1.08
CA ILE A 81 7.72 -0.30 -1.69
C ILE A 81 7.10 -0.11 -3.06
N THR A 82 6.38 0.98 -3.27
CA THR A 82 5.60 1.21 -4.47
C THR A 82 5.44 2.70 -4.78
N SER A 83 5.19 3.03 -6.02
CA SER A 83 4.75 4.35 -6.46
C SER A 83 3.22 4.43 -6.64
N ASN A 84 2.52 3.31 -6.48
CA ASN A 84 1.07 3.24 -6.67
C ASN A 84 0.31 3.52 -5.38
N ILE A 85 -0.38 4.66 -5.32
CA ILE A 85 -1.16 5.08 -4.16
C ILE A 85 -2.29 4.10 -3.80
N GLU A 86 -2.83 3.36 -4.76
CA GLU A 86 -3.88 2.36 -4.51
C GLU A 86 -3.42 1.26 -3.55
N ASP A 87 -2.15 0.89 -3.60
CA ASP A 87 -1.58 -0.13 -2.72
C ASP A 87 -1.60 0.27 -1.24
N SER A 88 -1.65 1.57 -0.94
CA SER A 88 -1.71 2.07 0.43
C SER A 88 -2.94 1.59 1.21
N LEU A 89 -4.04 1.32 0.51
CA LEU A 89 -5.27 0.80 1.12
C LEU A 89 -5.13 -0.62 1.67
N LEU A 90 -4.08 -1.33 1.28
CA LEU A 90 -3.83 -2.73 1.64
C LEU A 90 -2.89 -2.89 2.83
N SER A 91 -2.43 -1.79 3.41
CA SER A 91 -1.55 -1.77 4.59
C SER A 91 -2.16 -0.96 5.73
N ASN A 92 -1.57 -1.11 6.92
CA ASN A 92 -2.02 -0.42 8.12
C ASN A 92 -1.36 0.95 8.31
N TYR A 93 -0.16 1.09 7.75
CA TYR A 93 0.70 2.26 7.97
C TYR A 93 1.35 2.66 6.65
N VAL A 94 1.41 3.95 6.40
CA VAL A 94 1.98 4.51 5.16
C VAL A 94 3.08 5.50 5.50
N ILE A 95 4.20 5.37 4.81
CA ILE A 95 5.31 6.32 4.86
C ILE A 95 5.48 6.89 3.45
N VAL A 96 5.46 8.20 3.34
CA VAL A 96 5.58 8.91 2.07
C VAL A 96 6.94 9.58 1.97
N TYR A 97 7.61 9.35 0.87
CA TYR A 97 8.93 9.89 0.57
C TYR A 97 8.88 10.88 -0.59
N ASP A 98 9.69 11.92 -0.48
CA ASP A 98 10.03 12.83 -1.55
C ASP A 98 11.55 12.78 -1.71
N GLU A 99 12.02 12.27 -2.84
CA GLU A 99 13.46 12.09 -3.12
C GLU A 99 14.23 11.41 -1.96
N GLU A 100 13.71 10.31 -1.43
CA GLU A 100 14.32 9.56 -0.32
C GLU A 100 14.21 10.22 1.06
N LYS A 101 13.60 11.38 1.16
CA LYS A 101 13.28 12.00 2.43
C LYS A 101 11.86 11.67 2.85
N LYS A 102 11.71 11.19 4.06
CA LYS A 102 10.40 10.97 4.65
C LYS A 102 9.72 12.32 4.90
N VAL A 103 8.54 12.52 4.29
CA VAL A 103 7.79 13.78 4.40
C VAL A 103 6.47 13.62 5.15
N LEU A 104 5.94 12.40 5.22
CA LEU A 104 4.66 12.13 5.85
C LEU A 104 4.62 10.67 6.29
N GLU A 105 4.07 10.38 7.47
CA GLU A 105 3.85 9.02 7.93
C GLU A 105 2.70 8.94 8.92
N GLY A 106 2.10 7.77 9.02
CA GLY A 106 1.02 7.50 9.97
C GLY A 106 0.14 6.34 9.52
N ASN A 107 -0.92 6.12 10.28
CA ASN A 107 -1.97 5.20 9.87
C ASN A 107 -2.48 5.59 8.50
N THR A 108 -2.86 4.61 7.68
CA THR A 108 -3.26 4.81 6.28
C THR A 108 -4.29 5.92 6.12
N GLU A 109 -5.36 5.93 6.90
CA GLU A 109 -6.39 6.97 6.80
C GLU A 109 -5.88 8.37 7.15
N VAL A 110 -4.99 8.48 8.11
CA VAL A 110 -4.37 9.76 8.52
C VAL A 110 -3.51 10.32 7.39
N VAL A 111 -2.71 9.48 6.77
CA VAL A 111 -1.86 9.88 5.63
C VAL A 111 -2.70 10.29 4.43
N LEU A 112 -3.74 9.52 4.10
CA LEU A 112 -4.60 9.77 2.93
C LEU A 112 -5.48 11.01 3.07
N ARG A 113 -5.62 11.58 4.26
CA ARG A 113 -6.25 12.90 4.45
C ARG A 113 -5.41 14.07 3.94
N ASN A 114 -4.13 13.87 3.74
CA ASN A 114 -3.19 14.90 3.26
C ASN A 114 -3.20 15.01 1.73
N GLU A 115 -4.37 15.26 1.17
CA GLU A 115 -4.60 15.36 -0.27
C GLU A 115 -3.63 16.30 -0.99
N LYS A 116 -3.44 17.49 -0.44
CA LYS A 116 -2.58 18.51 -1.05
C LYS A 116 -1.13 18.06 -1.18
N ILE A 117 -0.58 17.44 -0.13
CA ILE A 117 0.79 16.94 -0.12
C ILE A 117 0.92 15.79 -1.11
N LEU A 118 -0.01 14.82 -1.07
CA LEU A 118 0.03 13.65 -1.95
C LEU A 118 -0.09 14.03 -3.43
N LYS A 119 -0.97 14.96 -3.76
CA LYS A 119 -1.12 15.48 -5.13
C LYS A 119 0.12 16.27 -5.58
N LYS A 120 0.69 17.09 -4.70
CA LYS A 120 1.92 17.84 -4.99
C LYS A 120 3.10 16.92 -5.30
N LEU A 121 3.21 15.79 -4.61
CA LEU A 121 4.25 14.80 -4.82
C LEU A 121 3.99 13.88 -6.03
N GLY A 122 2.85 14.00 -6.68
CA GLY A 122 2.49 13.21 -7.86
C GLY A 122 1.85 11.85 -7.57
N TYR A 123 1.56 11.52 -6.30
CA TYR A 123 0.90 10.26 -5.95
C TYR A 123 -0.63 10.31 -6.19
N GLY A 124 -1.26 11.47 -5.97
CA GLY A 124 -2.70 11.58 -5.99
C GLY A 124 -3.36 10.93 -4.78
N LEU A 125 -4.60 10.47 -4.95
CA LEU A 125 -5.36 9.74 -3.95
C LEU A 125 -5.85 8.42 -4.52
N PRO A 126 -6.06 7.38 -3.67
CA PRO A 126 -6.78 6.18 -4.12
C PRO A 126 -8.17 6.56 -4.65
N PHE A 127 -8.63 5.84 -5.67
CA PHE A 127 -9.89 6.14 -6.35
C PHE A 127 -11.09 6.25 -5.39
N VAL A 128 -11.24 5.30 -4.46
CA VAL A 128 -12.36 5.32 -3.50
C VAL A 128 -12.32 6.54 -2.59
N VAL A 129 -11.13 6.99 -2.20
CA VAL A 129 -10.94 8.16 -1.34
C VAL A 129 -11.30 9.43 -2.12
N ASP A 130 -10.77 9.59 -3.32
CA ASP A 130 -11.04 10.75 -4.17
C ASP A 130 -12.53 10.85 -4.54
N LEU A 131 -13.14 9.74 -4.94
CA LEU A 131 -14.58 9.68 -5.20
C LEU A 131 -15.40 10.05 -3.97
N SER A 132 -15.05 9.52 -2.80
CA SER A 132 -15.75 9.84 -1.55
C SER A 132 -15.69 11.32 -1.23
N ILE A 133 -14.52 11.95 -1.37
CA ILE A 133 -14.34 13.39 -1.16
C ILE A 133 -15.24 14.20 -2.08
N GLN A 134 -15.31 13.83 -3.36
CA GLN A 134 -16.18 14.49 -4.33
C GLN A 134 -17.66 14.34 -3.95
N LEU A 135 -18.06 13.14 -3.53
CA LEU A 135 -19.46 12.90 -3.14
C LEU A 135 -19.84 13.61 -1.83
N THR A 136 -18.92 13.79 -0.90
CA THR A 136 -19.17 14.63 0.29
C THR A 136 -19.32 16.10 -0.09
N TYR A 137 -18.60 16.54 -1.10
CA TYR A 137 -18.69 17.93 -1.59
C TYR A 137 -20.08 18.25 -2.18
N TYR A 138 -20.78 17.25 -2.72
CA TYR A 138 -22.13 17.39 -3.25
C TYR A 138 -23.22 16.98 -2.26
N ASP A 139 -22.89 16.83 -0.99
CA ASP A 139 -23.81 16.42 0.08
C ASP A 139 -24.48 15.04 -0.15
N ILE A 140 -23.81 14.17 -0.94
CA ILE A 140 -24.28 12.80 -1.20
C ILE A 140 -23.81 11.84 -0.10
N LEU A 141 -22.64 12.09 0.47
CA LEU A 141 -22.06 11.34 1.56
C LEU A 141 -21.75 12.25 2.75
N ASP A 142 -21.81 11.68 3.95
CA ASP A 142 -21.46 12.37 5.21
C ASP A 142 -19.99 12.20 5.60
N LYS A 143 -19.28 11.26 4.99
CA LYS A 143 -17.91 10.92 5.35
C LYS A 143 -17.12 10.36 4.17
N VAL A 144 -15.79 10.31 4.32
CA VAL A 144 -14.87 9.71 3.36
C VAL A 144 -14.72 8.22 3.64
N TYR A 145 -14.74 7.41 2.59
CA TYR A 145 -14.53 5.97 2.63
C TYR A 145 -13.15 5.59 2.13
N TYR A 146 -12.58 4.53 2.72
CA TYR A 146 -11.28 3.96 2.38
C TYR A 146 -11.43 2.53 1.85
N ASN A 147 -12.65 2.08 1.65
CA ASN A 147 -12.99 0.76 1.14
C ASN A 147 -14.19 0.87 0.21
N MET A 148 -14.06 0.32 -1.01
CA MET A 148 -15.09 0.43 -2.04
C MET A 148 -16.38 -0.29 -1.66
N ASP A 149 -16.30 -1.45 -1.01
CA ASP A 149 -17.48 -2.20 -0.61
C ASP A 149 -18.33 -1.41 0.39
N LYS A 150 -17.67 -0.78 1.36
CA LYS A 150 -18.36 0.08 2.35
C LYS A 150 -18.98 1.32 1.71
N LEU A 151 -18.29 1.94 0.76
CA LEU A 151 -18.84 3.06 0.00
C LEU A 151 -20.09 2.63 -0.77
N THR A 152 -20.01 1.51 -1.47
CA THR A 152 -21.12 0.97 -2.25
C THR A 152 -22.33 0.64 -1.37
N GLU A 153 -22.11 -0.01 -0.22
CA GLU A 153 -23.16 -0.31 0.76
C GLU A 153 -23.89 0.95 1.22
N ASP A 154 -23.16 2.02 1.52
CA ASP A 154 -23.77 3.28 1.97
C ASP A 154 -24.57 3.98 0.85
N LEU A 155 -24.07 3.94 -0.37
CA LEU A 155 -24.75 4.55 -1.52
C LEU A 155 -26.04 3.83 -1.90
N TRP A 156 -26.15 2.51 -1.69
CA TRP A 156 -27.32 1.69 -2.08
C TRP A 156 -28.29 1.41 -0.95
N ASN A 157 -27.94 1.78 0.26
CA ASN A 157 -28.82 1.71 1.43
C ASN A 157 -29.36 3.10 1.74
#